data_1a0c97b87ec1150b770a52b5bac6b180
#
_entry.id   1a0c97b87ec1150b770a52b5bac6b180
#
_cell.length_a   1.000
_cell.length_b   1.000
_cell.length_c   1.000
_cell.angle_alpha   90.00
_cell.angle_beta   90.00
_cell.angle_gamma   90.00
#
_symmetry.space_group_name_H-M   'P 1'
#
loop_
_entity.id
_entity.type
_entity.pdbx_description
1 polymer ?
#
loop_
_entity_poly.entity_id
_entity_poly.type
_entity_poly.pdbx_seq_one_letter_code
_entity_poly.pdbx_strand_id
1 'polypeptide(L)'
;LDSLAAAPGTGPATSPLPVIRPVRVPRTFEALPADRTVVMGILNVTPDSFSDGGKYSSTDDAIAHGLRMHYAGADIIDVGGESTRPGAAAVPVEEELQRVLPVVRALVKAGALVSIDTMHPETAAQAVRAGAGIINDISGNGFDPDMPALAAELGVPYILTHRRGTAETMDSLATYSNVVEEVIAELLEVRDTFVAAGVKPGNIILDPGLGFAKTGGHNWELLRSLDRLGSLGHRVLVAASRKRFLGTLLTSAGKPAVPAERDAATLAVSALAAANGAWAVRVHDVGPTLDAVKVASAWAGQGSP
;
A
#
# COMPACT_ATOMS: atom_id res chain seq x y z
N LEU A 1 -26.76 -36.48 61.68
CA LEU A 1 -26.67 -35.02 61.38
C LEU A 1 -26.02 -34.88 60.02
N ASP A 2 -26.86 -35.02 58.96
CA ASP A 2 -26.46 -35.05 57.58
C ASP A 2 -26.55 -33.65 57.01
N SER A 3 -25.40 -33.23 56.46
CA SER A 3 -25.29 -32.00 55.67
C SER A 3 -25.52 -32.37 54.21
N LEU A 4 -26.67 -31.99 53.68
CA LEU A 4 -26.96 -32.04 52.24
C LEU A 4 -26.28 -30.84 51.54
N ALA A 5 -25.21 -31.12 50.81
CA ALA A 5 -24.63 -30.15 49.89
C ALA A 5 -25.48 -30.04 48.61
N ALA A 6 -26.03 -28.87 48.37
CA ALA A 6 -26.74 -28.56 47.12
C ALA A 6 -25.77 -28.50 45.92
N ALA A 7 -26.12 -29.19 44.85
CA ALA A 7 -25.39 -29.11 43.57
C ALA A 7 -25.54 -27.72 42.92
N PRO A 8 -24.53 -27.18 42.25
CA PRO A 8 -24.66 -25.90 41.54
C PRO A 8 -25.57 -26.04 40.32
N GLY A 9 -26.60 -25.20 40.27
CA GLY A 9 -27.54 -25.17 39.15
C GLY A 9 -26.86 -24.75 37.87
N THR A 10 -27.09 -25.53 36.82
CA THR A 10 -26.79 -25.16 35.44
C THR A 10 -27.78 -24.07 35.02
N GLY A 11 -27.36 -22.81 35.10
CA GLY A 11 -28.08 -21.72 34.48
C GLY A 11 -28.13 -21.89 32.95
N PRO A 12 -29.15 -21.38 32.26
CA PRO A 12 -29.24 -21.49 30.82
C PRO A 12 -28.04 -20.82 30.17
N ALA A 13 -27.34 -21.56 29.29
CA ALA A 13 -26.26 -21.01 28.48
C ALA A 13 -26.82 -19.85 27.64
N THR A 14 -26.46 -18.63 28.00
CA THR A 14 -26.77 -17.46 27.20
C THR A 14 -25.92 -17.56 25.92
N SER A 15 -26.54 -17.95 24.80
CA SER A 15 -25.91 -17.84 23.49
C SER A 15 -25.45 -16.40 23.32
N PRO A 16 -24.20 -16.16 22.89
CA PRO A 16 -23.75 -14.81 22.62
C PRO A 16 -24.67 -14.19 21.57
N LEU A 17 -25.20 -13.01 21.88
CA LEU A 17 -26.00 -12.25 20.90
C LEU A 17 -25.20 -12.10 19.61
N PRO A 18 -25.84 -12.21 18.43
CA PRO A 18 -25.17 -11.98 17.16
C PRO A 18 -24.61 -10.57 17.19
N VAL A 19 -23.29 -10.45 17.04
CA VAL A 19 -22.62 -9.16 16.85
C VAL A 19 -23.15 -8.59 15.54
N ILE A 20 -24.11 -7.67 15.59
CA ILE A 20 -24.57 -6.90 14.44
C ILE A 20 -23.38 -6.03 14.03
N ARG A 21 -22.60 -6.52 13.08
CA ARG A 21 -21.55 -5.69 12.45
C ARG A 21 -22.27 -4.60 11.65
N PRO A 22 -21.97 -3.32 11.88
CA PRO A 22 -22.56 -2.26 11.07
C PRO A 22 -22.22 -2.56 9.59
N VAL A 23 -23.24 -2.47 8.72
CA VAL A 23 -23.05 -2.52 7.28
C VAL A 23 -22.11 -1.35 6.95
N ARG A 24 -20.86 -1.64 6.63
CA ARG A 24 -19.93 -0.59 6.23
C ARG A 24 -20.37 -0.10 4.85
N VAL A 25 -20.64 1.20 4.75
CA VAL A 25 -20.82 1.87 3.46
C VAL A 25 -19.55 1.63 2.66
N PRO A 26 -19.67 1.24 1.37
CA PRO A 26 -18.50 1.08 0.50
C PRO A 26 -17.61 2.33 0.57
N ARG A 27 -16.32 2.15 0.81
CA ARG A 27 -15.38 3.26 0.85
C ARG A 27 -15.10 3.73 -0.55
N THR A 28 -15.23 5.04 -0.78
CA THR A 28 -14.78 5.68 -2.01
C THR A 28 -13.52 6.49 -1.74
N PHE A 29 -12.84 6.91 -2.79
CA PHE A 29 -11.64 7.75 -2.66
C PHE A 29 -11.96 9.09 -1.97
N GLU A 30 -13.12 9.68 -2.25
CA GLU A 30 -13.58 10.94 -1.67
C GLU A 30 -13.93 10.81 -0.16
N ALA A 31 -14.22 9.59 0.28
CA ALA A 31 -14.53 9.29 1.68
C ALA A 31 -13.30 8.95 2.52
N LEU A 32 -12.09 9.03 1.94
CA LEU A 32 -10.86 8.84 2.69
C LEU A 32 -10.68 9.93 3.76
N PRO A 33 -10.05 9.60 4.91
CA PRO A 33 -9.84 10.57 5.98
C PRO A 33 -9.02 11.76 5.49
N ALA A 34 -9.45 12.96 5.86
CA ALA A 34 -8.73 14.21 5.61
C ALA A 34 -7.99 14.73 6.86
N ASP A 35 -8.30 14.16 8.01
CA ASP A 35 -7.79 14.56 9.33
C ASP A 35 -6.57 13.74 9.79
N ARG A 36 -6.16 12.76 9.00
CA ARG A 36 -4.97 11.93 9.24
C ARG A 36 -4.42 11.35 7.94
N THR A 37 -3.20 10.87 8.01
CA THR A 37 -2.58 10.09 6.93
C THR A 37 -3.36 8.81 6.67
N VAL A 38 -3.59 8.50 5.40
CA VAL A 38 -4.26 7.29 4.89
C VAL A 38 -3.35 6.08 5.06
N VAL A 39 -3.92 4.94 5.47
CA VAL A 39 -3.19 3.67 5.59
C VAL A 39 -3.57 2.73 4.45
N MET A 40 -2.63 2.48 3.54
CA MET A 40 -2.76 1.56 2.42
C MET A 40 -2.09 0.22 2.76
N GLY A 41 -2.87 -0.85 2.84
CA GLY A 41 -2.37 -2.20 3.13
C GLY A 41 -1.91 -2.92 1.88
N ILE A 42 -0.71 -3.52 1.91
CA ILE A 42 -0.11 -4.27 0.80
C ILE A 42 -0.67 -5.69 0.77
N LEU A 43 -1.26 -6.09 -0.34
CA LEU A 43 -1.73 -7.45 -0.59
C LEU A 43 -1.08 -8.04 -1.84
N ASN A 44 0.02 -8.75 -1.66
CA ASN A 44 0.68 -9.47 -2.76
C ASN A 44 -0.03 -10.81 -2.99
N VAL A 45 -0.55 -11.01 -4.21
CA VAL A 45 -1.21 -12.24 -4.65
C VAL A 45 -0.24 -13.03 -5.51
N THR A 46 0.89 -13.44 -4.91
CA THR A 46 1.90 -14.26 -5.58
C THR A 46 1.95 -15.66 -4.98
N PRO A 47 2.31 -16.71 -5.74
CA PRO A 47 2.36 -18.09 -5.25
C PRO A 47 3.16 -18.23 -3.94
N ASP A 48 4.27 -17.50 -3.82
CA ASP A 48 5.17 -17.57 -2.66
C ASP A 48 4.62 -16.86 -1.42
N SER A 49 3.63 -15.98 -1.59
CA SER A 49 3.10 -15.18 -0.47
C SER A 49 2.19 -15.97 0.46
N PHE A 50 1.68 -17.15 0.02
CA PHE A 50 0.69 -17.96 0.73
C PHE A 50 1.04 -19.46 0.72
N SER A 51 2.32 -19.82 0.60
CA SER A 51 2.80 -21.18 0.35
C SER A 51 2.88 -22.09 1.59
N ASP A 52 2.28 -21.75 2.72
CA ASP A 52 2.27 -22.62 3.93
C ASP A 52 1.32 -23.82 3.79
N GLY A 53 1.47 -24.62 2.72
CA GLY A 53 1.04 -26.03 2.63
C GLY A 53 -0.39 -26.36 3.06
N GLY A 54 -1.35 -25.45 3.00
CA GLY A 54 -2.67 -25.60 3.58
C GLY A 54 -3.79 -25.85 2.57
N LYS A 55 -4.92 -26.32 3.06
CA LYS A 55 -6.13 -26.83 2.36
C LYS A 55 -6.93 -25.79 1.54
N TYR A 56 -6.44 -24.54 1.41
CA TYR A 56 -7.12 -23.45 0.71
C TYR A 56 -6.34 -23.07 -0.54
N SER A 57 -7.00 -22.55 -1.56
CA SER A 57 -6.33 -22.00 -2.73
C SER A 57 -5.58 -20.71 -2.33
N SER A 58 -4.48 -20.40 -3.00
CA SER A 58 -3.73 -19.15 -2.76
C SER A 58 -4.62 -17.90 -2.91
N THR A 59 -5.67 -17.98 -3.71
CA THR A 59 -6.69 -16.92 -3.89
C THR A 59 -7.54 -16.72 -2.65
N ASP A 60 -8.03 -17.81 -2.00
CA ASP A 60 -8.86 -17.71 -0.80
C ASP A 60 -8.06 -17.16 0.38
N ASP A 61 -6.80 -17.54 0.50
CA ASP A 61 -5.89 -17.00 1.53
C ASP A 61 -5.62 -15.52 1.32
N ALA A 62 -5.43 -15.09 0.07
CA ALA A 62 -5.28 -13.68 -0.29
C ALA A 62 -6.55 -12.88 0.03
N ILE A 63 -7.74 -13.40 -0.31
CA ILE A 63 -9.02 -12.78 0.03
C ILE A 63 -9.16 -12.66 1.55
N ALA A 64 -8.90 -13.74 2.30
CA ALA A 64 -8.97 -13.74 3.75
C ALA A 64 -7.99 -12.74 4.38
N HIS A 65 -6.78 -12.61 3.83
CA HIS A 65 -5.80 -11.63 4.29
C HIS A 65 -6.23 -10.20 4.00
N GLY A 66 -6.71 -9.91 2.77
CA GLY A 66 -7.24 -8.60 2.41
C GLY A 66 -8.42 -8.19 3.28
N LEU A 67 -9.34 -9.13 3.59
CA LEU A 67 -10.44 -8.87 4.51
C LEU A 67 -9.95 -8.59 5.94
N ARG A 68 -8.94 -9.32 6.44
CA ARG A 68 -8.33 -9.01 7.75
C ARG A 68 -7.79 -7.57 7.79
N MET A 69 -7.05 -7.14 6.75
CA MET A 69 -6.55 -5.76 6.67
C MET A 69 -7.69 -4.73 6.62
N HIS A 70 -8.73 -4.99 5.81
CA HIS A 70 -9.91 -4.13 5.73
C HIS A 70 -10.59 -3.97 7.11
N TYR A 71 -10.81 -5.09 7.81
CA TYR A 71 -11.41 -5.05 9.15
C TYR A 71 -10.48 -4.52 10.25
N ALA A 72 -9.17 -4.61 10.07
CA ALA A 72 -8.18 -3.96 10.92
C ALA A 72 -8.15 -2.44 10.73
N GLY A 73 -8.83 -1.91 9.71
CA GLY A 73 -8.99 -0.48 9.49
C GLY A 73 -8.15 0.09 8.36
N ALA A 74 -7.57 -0.74 7.48
CA ALA A 74 -6.96 -0.23 6.26
C ALA A 74 -7.95 0.68 5.51
N ASP A 75 -7.48 1.82 5.05
CA ASP A 75 -8.29 2.75 4.26
C ASP A 75 -8.35 2.30 2.81
N ILE A 76 -7.25 1.76 2.30
CA ILE A 76 -7.07 1.22 0.95
C ILE A 76 -6.43 -0.16 1.06
N ILE A 77 -6.84 -1.12 0.22
CA ILE A 77 -6.13 -2.39 0.03
C ILE A 77 -5.50 -2.37 -1.36
N ASP A 78 -4.19 -2.48 -1.42
CA ASP A 78 -3.41 -2.44 -2.64
C ASP A 78 -3.07 -3.85 -3.11
N VAL A 79 -3.73 -4.30 -4.18
CA VAL A 79 -3.68 -5.68 -4.68
C VAL A 79 -2.68 -5.75 -5.82
N GLY A 80 -1.63 -6.57 -5.68
CA GLY A 80 -0.62 -6.80 -6.71
C GLY A 80 -0.43 -8.27 -7.04
N GLY A 81 -0.38 -8.61 -8.33
CA GLY A 81 -0.20 -9.98 -8.85
C GLY A 81 1.24 -10.31 -9.21
N GLU A 82 2.11 -9.32 -9.22
CA GLU A 82 3.53 -9.44 -9.57
C GLU A 82 4.43 -9.01 -8.40
N SER A 83 5.56 -9.69 -8.23
CA SER A 83 6.55 -9.31 -7.22
C SER A 83 7.46 -8.22 -7.77
N THR A 84 7.56 -7.11 -7.06
CA THR A 84 8.44 -5.97 -7.41
C THR A 84 9.82 -6.06 -6.77
N ARG A 85 10.15 -7.20 -6.16
CA ARG A 85 11.46 -7.43 -5.52
C ARG A 85 12.55 -7.54 -6.59
N PRO A 86 13.79 -7.09 -6.28
CA PRO A 86 14.92 -7.28 -7.19
C PRO A 86 15.06 -8.74 -7.62
N GLY A 87 15.18 -8.98 -8.93
CA GLY A 87 15.32 -10.32 -9.51
C GLY A 87 14.04 -11.14 -9.64
N ALA A 88 12.86 -10.57 -9.35
CA ALA A 88 11.61 -11.24 -9.65
C ALA A 88 11.38 -11.32 -11.18
N ALA A 89 10.90 -12.48 -11.65
CA ALA A 89 10.52 -12.65 -13.04
C ALA A 89 9.23 -11.89 -13.34
N ALA A 90 9.15 -11.32 -14.54
CA ALA A 90 7.92 -10.70 -15.03
C ALA A 90 6.81 -11.76 -15.16
N VAL A 91 5.60 -11.37 -14.82
CA VAL A 91 4.40 -12.24 -14.88
C VAL A 91 3.62 -11.91 -16.16
N PRO A 92 3.19 -12.89 -16.96
CA PRO A 92 2.30 -12.64 -18.08
C PRO A 92 0.99 -11.99 -17.63
N VAL A 93 0.44 -11.08 -18.45
CA VAL A 93 -0.79 -10.33 -18.15
C VAL A 93 -1.96 -11.26 -17.80
N GLU A 94 -2.12 -12.35 -18.55
CA GLU A 94 -3.18 -13.33 -18.31
C GLU A 94 -3.07 -14.00 -16.94
N GLU A 95 -1.84 -14.28 -16.50
CA GLU A 95 -1.57 -14.86 -15.19
C GLU A 95 -1.80 -13.84 -14.08
N GLU A 96 -1.35 -12.59 -14.28
CA GLU A 96 -1.63 -11.50 -13.35
C GLU A 96 -3.14 -11.31 -13.15
N LEU A 97 -3.90 -11.26 -14.24
CA LEU A 97 -5.36 -11.14 -14.21
C LEU A 97 -6.03 -12.30 -13.45
N GLN A 98 -5.59 -13.53 -13.68
CA GLN A 98 -6.11 -14.70 -12.97
C GLN A 98 -5.88 -14.60 -11.45
N ARG A 99 -4.76 -14.04 -11.04
CA ARG A 99 -4.42 -13.84 -9.63
C ARG A 99 -5.25 -12.73 -8.99
N VAL A 100 -5.32 -11.55 -9.61
CA VAL A 100 -5.82 -10.34 -8.95
C VAL A 100 -7.33 -10.16 -9.05
N LEU A 101 -7.97 -10.51 -10.18
CA LEU A 101 -9.40 -10.20 -10.39
C LEU A 101 -10.34 -10.86 -9.39
N PRO A 102 -10.18 -12.12 -8.99
CA PRO A 102 -11.03 -12.74 -7.97
C PRO A 102 -10.91 -12.02 -6.62
N VAL A 103 -9.68 -11.61 -6.25
CA VAL A 103 -9.39 -10.90 -5.01
C VAL A 103 -10.00 -9.50 -5.03
N VAL A 104 -9.80 -8.73 -6.10
CA VAL A 104 -10.40 -7.39 -6.28
C VAL A 104 -11.92 -7.47 -6.12
N ARG A 105 -12.60 -8.37 -6.84
CA ARG A 105 -14.05 -8.52 -6.77
C ARG A 105 -14.54 -8.86 -5.35
N ALA A 106 -13.85 -9.74 -4.65
CA ALA A 106 -14.21 -10.14 -3.29
C ALA A 106 -14.07 -8.97 -2.30
N LEU A 107 -12.98 -8.21 -2.38
CA LEU A 107 -12.72 -7.07 -1.50
C LEU A 107 -13.67 -5.90 -1.78
N VAL A 108 -13.93 -5.59 -3.04
CA VAL A 108 -14.92 -4.57 -3.45
C VAL A 108 -16.31 -4.94 -2.95
N LYS A 109 -16.72 -6.21 -3.11
CA LYS A 109 -17.99 -6.71 -2.57
C LYS A 109 -18.10 -6.57 -1.05
N ALA A 110 -16.97 -6.66 -0.34
CA ALA A 110 -16.91 -6.45 1.11
C ALA A 110 -16.90 -4.95 1.52
N GLY A 111 -16.91 -4.02 0.57
CA GLY A 111 -16.90 -2.58 0.78
C GLY A 111 -15.52 -1.98 1.01
N ALA A 112 -14.44 -2.69 0.67
CA ALA A 112 -13.09 -2.12 0.69
C ALA A 112 -12.86 -1.20 -0.51
N LEU A 113 -12.13 -0.09 -0.32
CA LEU A 113 -11.53 0.64 -1.42
C LEU A 113 -10.27 -0.11 -1.86
N VAL A 114 -10.25 -0.53 -3.11
CA VAL A 114 -9.16 -1.33 -3.69
C VAL A 114 -8.32 -0.48 -4.62
N SER A 115 -7.02 -0.58 -4.47
CA SER A 115 -6.01 -0.14 -5.45
C SER A 115 -5.48 -1.36 -6.19
N ILE A 116 -5.19 -1.23 -7.47
CA ILE A 116 -4.50 -2.26 -8.27
C ILE A 116 -3.05 -1.86 -8.50
N ASP A 117 -2.10 -2.65 -7.97
CA ASP A 117 -0.65 -2.49 -8.17
C ASP A 117 -0.25 -3.26 -9.43
N THR A 118 -0.13 -2.55 -10.55
CA THR A 118 0.19 -3.12 -11.86
C THR A 118 0.86 -2.11 -12.78
N MET A 119 1.72 -2.61 -13.66
CA MET A 119 2.34 -1.86 -14.75
C MET A 119 1.66 -2.12 -16.10
N HIS A 120 0.65 -3.01 -16.14
CA HIS A 120 0.01 -3.45 -17.38
C HIS A 120 -1.35 -2.74 -17.58
N PRO A 121 -1.55 -2.03 -18.71
CA PRO A 121 -2.81 -1.33 -19.03
C PRO A 121 -4.03 -2.25 -18.99
N GLU A 122 -3.91 -3.46 -19.52
CA GLU A 122 -5.01 -4.43 -19.55
C GLU A 122 -5.44 -4.86 -18.14
N THR A 123 -4.47 -5.12 -17.24
CA THR A 123 -4.76 -5.45 -15.85
C THR A 123 -5.41 -4.27 -15.13
N ALA A 124 -4.90 -3.05 -15.34
CA ALA A 124 -5.49 -1.83 -14.77
C ALA A 124 -6.94 -1.65 -15.23
N ALA A 125 -7.21 -1.78 -16.54
CA ALA A 125 -8.55 -1.64 -17.11
C ALA A 125 -9.53 -2.66 -16.53
N GLN A 126 -9.14 -3.93 -16.48
CA GLN A 126 -10.03 -5.00 -15.98
C GLN A 126 -10.25 -4.88 -14.46
N ALA A 127 -9.24 -4.51 -13.68
CA ALA A 127 -9.37 -4.31 -12.25
C ALA A 127 -10.30 -3.13 -11.92
N VAL A 128 -10.18 -2.00 -12.64
CA VAL A 128 -11.09 -0.85 -12.46
C VAL A 128 -12.52 -1.22 -12.86
N ARG A 129 -12.73 -1.94 -13.97
CA ARG A 129 -14.05 -2.48 -14.33
C ARG A 129 -14.60 -3.45 -13.27
N ALA A 130 -13.74 -4.15 -12.54
CA ALA A 130 -14.13 -5.02 -11.42
C ALA A 130 -14.38 -4.25 -10.10
N GLY A 131 -14.16 -2.92 -10.08
CA GLY A 131 -14.47 -2.03 -8.97
C GLY A 131 -13.24 -1.51 -8.21
N ALA A 132 -12.01 -1.72 -8.68
CA ALA A 132 -10.86 -1.02 -8.14
C ALA A 132 -11.01 0.49 -8.37
N GLY A 133 -10.75 1.28 -7.33
CA GLY A 133 -10.94 2.73 -7.35
C GLY A 133 -9.64 3.52 -7.49
N ILE A 134 -8.49 2.88 -7.58
CA ILE A 134 -7.16 3.49 -7.69
C ILE A 134 -6.27 2.60 -8.55
N ILE A 135 -5.41 3.19 -9.37
CA ILE A 135 -4.31 2.51 -10.05
C ILE A 135 -3.01 2.91 -9.35
N ASN A 136 -2.19 1.93 -8.97
CA ASN A 136 -0.85 2.12 -8.42
C ASN A 136 0.17 1.56 -9.42
N ASP A 137 0.87 2.45 -10.12
CA ASP A 137 1.86 2.09 -11.14
C ASP A 137 3.27 2.43 -10.66
N ILE A 138 4.11 1.41 -10.60
CA ILE A 138 5.49 1.52 -10.16
C ILE A 138 6.51 1.52 -11.32
N SER A 139 6.06 1.64 -12.55
CA SER A 139 6.94 1.61 -13.73
C SER A 139 7.88 2.83 -13.85
N GLY A 140 7.52 3.94 -13.19
CA GLY A 140 8.31 5.18 -13.26
C GLY A 140 8.34 5.74 -14.67
N ASN A 141 9.54 6.12 -15.15
CA ASN A 141 9.73 6.62 -16.52
C ASN A 141 9.67 5.53 -17.60
N GLY A 142 9.54 4.26 -17.20
CA GLY A 142 9.37 3.11 -18.09
C GLY A 142 7.92 2.65 -18.22
N PHE A 143 6.94 3.53 -17.98
CA PHE A 143 5.51 3.20 -18.09
C PHE A 143 5.13 2.76 -19.50
N ASP A 144 4.10 1.91 -19.60
CA ASP A 144 3.55 1.46 -20.87
C ASP A 144 2.95 2.65 -21.64
N PRO A 145 3.28 2.87 -22.93
CA PRO A 145 2.80 4.01 -23.72
C PRO A 145 1.28 4.17 -23.77
N ASP A 146 0.52 3.09 -23.60
CA ASP A 146 -0.94 3.10 -23.60
C ASP A 146 -1.53 3.51 -22.23
N MET A 147 -0.74 3.45 -21.15
CA MET A 147 -1.19 3.72 -19.80
C MET A 147 -1.71 5.15 -19.57
N PRO A 148 -1.08 6.22 -20.09
CA PRO A 148 -1.58 7.59 -19.90
C PRO A 148 -2.97 7.82 -20.49
N ALA A 149 -3.23 7.32 -21.70
CA ALA A 149 -4.53 7.44 -22.35
C ALA A 149 -5.61 6.63 -21.62
N LEU A 150 -5.27 5.42 -21.19
CA LEU A 150 -6.15 4.56 -20.40
C LEU A 150 -6.48 5.19 -19.04
N ALA A 151 -5.49 5.71 -18.33
CA ALA A 151 -5.70 6.37 -17.03
C ALA A 151 -6.63 7.59 -17.16
N ALA A 152 -6.52 8.36 -18.25
CA ALA A 152 -7.41 9.47 -18.56
C ALA A 152 -8.83 8.99 -18.83
N GLU A 153 -9.03 7.91 -19.59
CA GLU A 153 -10.33 7.29 -19.88
C GLU A 153 -10.99 6.77 -18.60
N LEU A 154 -10.26 6.03 -17.78
CA LEU A 154 -10.79 5.43 -16.55
C LEU A 154 -11.12 6.47 -15.48
N GLY A 155 -10.40 7.59 -15.45
CA GLY A 155 -10.67 8.75 -14.58
C GLY A 155 -10.53 8.51 -13.08
N VAL A 156 -9.98 7.36 -12.67
CA VAL A 156 -9.70 7.05 -11.26
C VAL A 156 -8.36 7.69 -10.81
N PRO A 157 -8.14 7.89 -9.50
CA PRO A 157 -6.84 8.29 -8.97
C PRO A 157 -5.72 7.36 -9.42
N TYR A 158 -4.57 7.97 -9.69
CA TYR A 158 -3.40 7.29 -10.23
C TYR A 158 -2.15 7.62 -9.42
N ILE A 159 -1.46 6.60 -8.93
CA ILE A 159 -0.21 6.73 -8.19
C ILE A 159 0.94 6.58 -9.18
N LEU A 160 1.73 7.64 -9.33
CA LEU A 160 2.97 7.67 -10.10
C LEU A 160 4.14 7.45 -9.15
N THR A 161 4.83 6.32 -9.29
CA THR A 161 6.00 6.01 -8.49
C THR A 161 7.28 6.32 -9.26
N HIS A 162 8.21 7.04 -8.65
CA HIS A 162 9.52 7.26 -9.24
C HIS A 162 10.35 5.98 -9.27
N ARG A 163 10.78 5.59 -10.45
CA ARG A 163 11.67 4.45 -10.66
C ARG A 163 12.55 4.68 -11.88
N ARG A 164 13.82 4.31 -11.80
CA ARG A 164 14.74 4.18 -12.95
C ARG A 164 15.01 2.71 -13.23
N GLY A 165 14.85 2.29 -14.46
CA GLY A 165 15.13 0.93 -14.91
C GLY A 165 14.16 -0.14 -14.41
N THR A 166 14.54 -1.39 -14.62
CA THR A 166 13.79 -2.60 -14.24
C THR A 166 14.23 -3.14 -12.87
N ALA A 167 13.59 -4.19 -12.39
CA ALA A 167 14.01 -4.90 -11.18
C ALA A 167 15.47 -5.42 -11.25
N GLU A 168 15.97 -5.67 -12.46
CA GLU A 168 17.33 -6.18 -12.69
C GLU A 168 18.37 -5.05 -12.78
N THR A 169 17.99 -3.89 -13.33
CA THR A 169 18.92 -2.80 -13.66
C THR A 169 18.90 -1.64 -12.67
N MET A 170 17.87 -1.49 -11.86
CA MET A 170 17.64 -0.32 -10.99
C MET A 170 18.80 -0.04 -10.01
N ASP A 171 19.46 -1.07 -9.47
CA ASP A 171 20.55 -0.87 -8.51
C ASP A 171 21.77 -0.17 -9.17
N SER A 172 22.04 -0.44 -10.44
CA SER A 172 23.10 0.23 -11.22
C SER A 172 22.78 1.68 -11.60
N LEU A 173 21.49 2.04 -11.59
CA LEU A 173 20.98 3.36 -11.93
C LEU A 173 20.80 4.26 -10.71
N ALA A 174 21.19 3.81 -9.52
CA ALA A 174 21.09 4.56 -8.26
C ALA A 174 22.19 5.65 -8.16
N THR A 175 22.39 6.42 -9.22
CA THR A 175 23.39 7.51 -9.31
C THR A 175 22.68 8.84 -9.45
N TYR A 176 22.87 9.74 -8.46
CA TYR A 176 22.28 11.06 -8.40
C TYR A 176 23.34 12.08 -8.00
N SER A 177 23.29 13.27 -8.60
CA SER A 177 24.02 14.44 -8.13
C SER A 177 23.25 15.13 -6.98
N ASN A 178 21.92 15.17 -7.10
CA ASN A 178 20.98 15.61 -6.06
C ASN A 178 19.70 14.77 -6.18
N VAL A 179 19.57 13.77 -5.31
CA VAL A 179 18.46 12.80 -5.42
C VAL A 179 17.09 13.46 -5.27
N VAL A 180 16.95 14.50 -4.46
CA VAL A 180 15.65 15.16 -4.24
C VAL A 180 15.22 15.91 -5.49
N GLU A 181 16.11 16.75 -6.05
CA GLU A 181 15.78 17.56 -7.22
C GLU A 181 15.58 16.69 -8.48
N GLU A 182 16.42 15.66 -8.65
CA GLU A 182 16.28 14.76 -9.82
C GLU A 182 15.01 13.91 -9.73
N VAL A 183 14.66 13.36 -8.55
CA VAL A 183 13.42 12.62 -8.35
C VAL A 183 12.20 13.51 -8.58
N ILE A 184 12.22 14.75 -8.10
CA ILE A 184 11.15 15.72 -8.36
C ILE A 184 11.02 15.99 -9.86
N ALA A 185 12.12 16.29 -10.53
CA ALA A 185 12.11 16.60 -11.97
C ALA A 185 11.55 15.43 -12.79
N GLU A 186 12.01 14.20 -12.53
CA GLU A 186 11.56 13.01 -13.24
C GLU A 186 10.08 12.66 -12.94
N LEU A 187 9.62 12.82 -11.69
CA LEU A 187 8.20 12.67 -11.37
C LEU A 187 7.33 13.70 -12.09
N LEU A 188 7.77 14.95 -12.18
CA LEU A 188 7.03 16.00 -12.87
C LEU A 188 6.98 15.75 -14.38
N GLU A 189 8.06 15.25 -15.01
CA GLU A 189 8.08 14.88 -16.41
C GLU A 189 7.05 13.78 -16.72
N VAL A 190 7.03 12.71 -15.93
CA VAL A 190 6.04 11.63 -16.07
C VAL A 190 4.64 12.18 -15.83
N ARG A 191 4.42 12.96 -14.75
CA ARG A 191 3.15 13.60 -14.44
C ARG A 191 2.64 14.44 -15.61
N ASP A 192 3.49 15.23 -16.24
CA ASP A 192 3.13 16.10 -17.37
C ASP A 192 2.68 15.29 -18.59
N THR A 193 3.30 14.13 -18.83
CA THR A 193 2.85 13.20 -19.87
C THR A 193 1.44 12.69 -19.62
N PHE A 194 1.12 12.30 -18.37
CA PHE A 194 -0.23 11.85 -18.00
C PHE A 194 -1.26 12.97 -18.07
N VAL A 195 -0.90 14.17 -17.63
CA VAL A 195 -1.78 15.36 -17.74
C VAL A 195 -2.04 15.72 -19.19
N ALA A 196 -1.03 15.68 -20.05
CA ALA A 196 -1.17 15.93 -21.50
C ALA A 196 -2.09 14.89 -22.18
N ALA A 197 -2.12 13.66 -21.69
CA ALA A 197 -3.05 12.61 -22.13
C ALA A 197 -4.49 12.80 -21.60
N GLY A 198 -4.72 13.73 -20.68
CA GLY A 198 -6.05 14.06 -20.14
C GLY A 198 -6.31 13.62 -18.69
N VAL A 199 -5.33 13.05 -18.00
CA VAL A 199 -5.48 12.76 -16.58
C VAL A 199 -5.58 14.04 -15.78
N LYS A 200 -6.60 14.16 -14.93
CA LYS A 200 -6.80 15.34 -14.08
C LYS A 200 -5.66 15.46 -13.07
N PRO A 201 -4.98 16.62 -12.93
CA PRO A 201 -3.89 16.78 -11.95
C PRO A 201 -4.27 16.39 -10.52
N GLY A 202 -5.52 16.65 -10.10
CA GLY A 202 -6.03 16.27 -8.77
C GLY A 202 -6.18 14.76 -8.55
N ASN A 203 -6.16 13.95 -9.61
CA ASN A 203 -6.18 12.49 -9.53
C ASN A 203 -4.77 11.89 -9.45
N ILE A 204 -3.71 12.69 -9.66
CA ILE A 204 -2.34 12.21 -9.61
C ILE A 204 -1.81 12.26 -8.17
N ILE A 205 -1.26 11.15 -7.72
CA ILE A 205 -0.59 10.98 -6.43
C ILE A 205 0.86 10.64 -6.72
N LEU A 206 1.81 11.27 -6.04
CA LEU A 206 3.24 11.06 -6.27
C LEU A 206 3.82 10.15 -5.19
N ASP A 207 4.60 9.15 -5.59
CA ASP A 207 5.44 8.32 -4.71
C ASP A 207 6.92 8.55 -5.09
N PRO A 208 7.79 9.00 -4.16
CA PRO A 208 9.21 9.19 -4.44
C PRO A 208 9.96 7.90 -4.73
N GLY A 209 9.30 6.73 -4.64
CA GLY A 209 9.87 5.45 -5.03
C GLY A 209 11.03 5.00 -4.15
N LEU A 210 10.86 5.06 -2.82
CA LEU A 210 11.88 4.57 -1.89
C LEU A 210 12.28 3.14 -2.21
N GLY A 211 13.59 2.86 -2.29
CA GLY A 211 14.12 1.53 -2.61
C GLY A 211 14.14 1.19 -4.11
N PHE A 212 13.59 2.00 -5.00
CA PHE A 212 13.72 1.84 -6.44
C PHE A 212 14.84 2.73 -6.97
N ALA A 213 15.90 2.13 -7.54
CA ALA A 213 17.09 2.83 -8.03
C ALA A 213 17.65 3.84 -7.00
N LYS A 214 17.73 3.46 -5.73
CA LYS A 214 18.16 4.34 -4.63
C LYS A 214 19.01 3.61 -3.61
N THR A 215 20.11 4.22 -3.20
CA THR A 215 20.92 3.76 -2.07
C THR A 215 20.22 4.03 -0.73
N GLY A 216 20.76 3.49 0.38
CA GLY A 216 20.26 3.81 1.73
C GLY A 216 20.25 5.31 2.01
N GLY A 217 21.32 6.02 1.68
CA GLY A 217 21.46 7.47 1.84
C GLY A 217 20.38 8.26 1.08
N HIS A 218 20.14 7.92 -0.19
CA HIS A 218 19.12 8.55 -1.03
C HIS A 218 17.71 8.41 -0.44
N ASN A 219 17.36 7.24 0.13
CA ASN A 219 16.06 7.05 0.75
C ASN A 219 15.86 7.95 1.98
N TRP A 220 16.89 8.11 2.81
CA TRP A 220 16.83 8.99 3.98
C TRP A 220 16.76 10.46 3.59
N GLU A 221 17.44 10.86 2.51
CA GLU A 221 17.40 12.22 1.99
C GLU A 221 16.00 12.59 1.48
N LEU A 222 15.36 11.70 0.71
CA LEU A 222 13.98 11.87 0.26
C LEU A 222 12.98 11.93 1.41
N LEU A 223 13.15 11.08 2.44
CA LEU A 223 12.27 11.10 3.63
C LEU A 223 12.41 12.39 4.43
N ARG A 224 13.61 12.99 4.49
CA ARG A 224 13.82 14.29 5.12
C ARG A 224 13.28 15.48 4.33
N SER A 225 12.97 15.26 3.05
CA SER A 225 12.52 16.29 2.10
C SER A 225 11.06 16.11 1.68
N LEU A 226 10.22 15.50 2.53
CA LEU A 226 8.79 15.28 2.23
C LEU A 226 8.03 16.59 2.04
N ASP A 227 8.43 17.67 2.73
CA ASP A 227 7.89 19.01 2.55
C ASP A 227 8.08 19.54 1.11
N ARG A 228 9.24 19.25 0.50
CA ARG A 228 9.52 19.60 -0.90
C ARG A 228 8.59 18.85 -1.85
N LEU A 229 8.37 17.55 -1.63
CA LEU A 229 7.42 16.75 -2.42
C LEU A 229 5.98 17.24 -2.22
N GLY A 230 5.58 17.53 -0.98
CA GLY A 230 4.27 18.08 -0.66
C GLY A 230 3.99 19.44 -1.31
N SER A 231 5.03 20.27 -1.48
CA SER A 231 4.91 21.60 -2.11
C SER A 231 4.63 21.55 -3.61
N LEU A 232 4.69 20.38 -4.25
CA LEU A 232 4.35 20.19 -5.67
C LEU A 232 2.83 20.25 -5.95
N GLY A 233 2.00 20.35 -4.91
CA GLY A 233 0.54 20.46 -5.05
C GLY A 233 -0.17 19.13 -5.33
N HIS A 234 0.53 18.00 -5.16
CA HIS A 234 0.00 16.65 -5.27
C HIS A 234 -0.01 15.94 -3.92
N ARG A 235 -0.88 14.95 -3.77
CA ARG A 235 -0.82 14.01 -2.65
C ARG A 235 0.48 13.21 -2.73
N VAL A 236 1.12 12.92 -1.59
CA VAL A 236 2.36 12.13 -1.53
C VAL A 236 2.14 10.84 -0.79
N LEU A 237 2.44 9.71 -1.45
CA LEU A 237 2.46 8.38 -0.87
C LEU A 237 3.89 8.02 -0.44
N VAL A 238 4.03 7.46 0.77
CA VAL A 238 5.32 6.97 1.29
C VAL A 238 5.26 5.45 1.47
N ALA A 239 6.02 4.72 0.67
CA ALA A 239 6.11 3.26 0.68
C ALA A 239 7.47 2.79 1.21
N ALA A 240 7.68 2.80 2.55
CA ALA A 240 8.93 2.41 3.19
C ALA A 240 8.91 1.00 3.79
N SER A 241 7.73 0.36 3.86
CA SER A 241 7.50 -0.85 4.65
C SER A 241 8.43 -2.00 4.28
N ARG A 242 9.16 -2.48 5.29
CA ARG A 242 10.11 -3.61 5.24
C ARG A 242 11.23 -3.45 4.21
N LYS A 243 11.45 -2.24 3.65
CA LYS A 243 12.47 -2.01 2.63
C LYS A 243 13.89 -2.20 3.13
N ARG A 244 14.80 -2.55 2.21
CA ARG A 244 16.19 -2.94 2.49
C ARG A 244 16.97 -1.90 3.30
N PHE A 245 16.77 -0.61 3.05
CA PHE A 245 17.47 0.47 3.76
C PHE A 245 17.15 0.51 5.28
N LEU A 246 15.94 0.08 5.68
CA LEU A 246 15.58 -0.10 7.10
C LEU A 246 16.37 -1.27 7.71
N GLY A 247 16.48 -2.38 6.97
CA GLY A 247 17.26 -3.52 7.42
C GLY A 247 18.74 -3.19 7.58
N THR A 248 19.30 -2.36 6.71
CA THR A 248 20.68 -1.89 6.82
C THR A 248 20.88 -1.01 8.07
N LEU A 249 19.92 -0.13 8.38
CA LEU A 249 19.94 0.68 9.60
C LEU A 249 19.93 -0.20 10.86
N LEU A 250 19.18 -1.27 10.85
CA LEU A 250 18.99 -2.21 11.97
C LEU A 250 20.04 -3.34 11.98
N THR A 251 21.18 -3.17 11.32
CA THR A 251 22.23 -4.18 11.26
C THR A 251 22.71 -4.52 12.68
N SER A 252 22.67 -5.82 13.02
CA SER A 252 23.19 -6.36 14.27
C SER A 252 24.15 -7.52 13.98
N ALA A 253 25.26 -7.60 14.71
CA ALA A 253 26.30 -8.59 14.49
C ALA A 253 26.76 -8.75 13.02
N GLY A 254 26.80 -7.64 12.28
CA GLY A 254 27.20 -7.61 10.86
C GLY A 254 26.15 -8.12 9.87
N LYS A 255 24.92 -8.42 10.32
CA LYS A 255 23.83 -8.89 9.46
C LYS A 255 22.69 -7.88 9.45
N PRO A 256 22.21 -7.44 8.26
CA PRO A 256 21.02 -6.62 8.15
C PRO A 256 19.78 -7.36 8.66
N ALA A 257 18.87 -6.62 9.32
CA ALA A 257 17.60 -7.19 9.77
C ALA A 257 16.80 -7.76 8.60
N VAL A 258 16.18 -8.95 8.80
CA VAL A 258 15.29 -9.55 7.80
C VAL A 258 13.95 -8.81 7.71
N PRO A 259 13.15 -8.97 6.62
CA PRO A 259 11.93 -8.16 6.42
C PRO A 259 10.98 -8.11 7.61
N ALA A 260 10.72 -9.24 8.28
CA ALA A 260 9.82 -9.30 9.43
C ALA A 260 10.35 -8.54 10.68
N GLU A 261 11.66 -8.37 10.80
CA GLU A 261 12.30 -7.63 11.89
C GLU A 261 12.28 -6.11 11.67
N ARG A 262 11.79 -5.64 10.51
CA ARG A 262 11.77 -4.22 10.13
C ARG A 262 10.45 -3.52 10.46
N ASP A 263 9.49 -4.20 11.09
CA ASP A 263 8.16 -3.64 11.33
C ASP A 263 8.18 -2.47 12.29
N ALA A 264 8.94 -2.52 13.38
CA ALA A 264 9.11 -1.39 14.29
C ALA A 264 9.72 -0.16 13.60
N ALA A 265 10.73 -0.35 12.73
CA ALA A 265 11.30 0.74 11.95
C ALA A 265 10.30 1.27 10.89
N THR A 266 9.49 0.40 10.31
CA THR A 266 8.39 0.79 9.41
C THR A 266 7.38 1.68 10.12
N LEU A 267 6.97 1.33 11.34
CA LEU A 267 6.06 2.13 12.16
C LEU A 267 6.63 3.51 12.47
N ALA A 268 7.91 3.56 12.87
CA ALA A 268 8.59 4.82 13.14
C ALA A 268 8.62 5.73 11.90
N VAL A 269 9.00 5.19 10.73
CA VAL A 269 8.97 5.95 9.47
C VAL A 269 7.55 6.38 9.10
N SER A 270 6.55 5.53 9.31
CA SER A 270 5.14 5.87 9.00
C SER A 270 4.64 7.02 9.88
N ALA A 271 4.94 7.01 11.17
CA ALA A 271 4.60 8.11 12.08
C ALA A 271 5.30 9.42 11.70
N LEU A 272 6.60 9.35 11.38
CA LEU A 272 7.37 10.52 10.94
C LEU A 272 6.88 11.05 9.59
N ALA A 273 6.57 10.18 8.64
CA ALA A 273 6.01 10.58 7.35
C ALA A 273 4.65 11.28 7.53
N ALA A 274 3.79 10.74 8.39
CA ALA A 274 2.51 11.35 8.74
C ALA A 274 2.69 12.74 9.38
N ALA A 275 3.60 12.88 10.33
CA ALA A 275 3.92 14.17 10.97
C ALA A 275 4.50 15.20 10.00
N ASN A 276 5.09 14.75 8.88
CA ASN A 276 5.62 15.60 7.80
C ASN A 276 4.68 15.70 6.60
N GLY A 277 3.39 15.45 6.77
CA GLY A 277 2.36 15.74 5.77
C GLY A 277 2.22 14.72 4.64
N ALA A 278 2.76 13.51 4.78
CA ALA A 278 2.46 12.44 3.83
C ALA A 278 0.96 12.16 3.79
N TRP A 279 0.37 12.18 2.58
CA TRP A 279 -1.04 11.86 2.41
C TRP A 279 -1.35 10.40 2.77
N ALA A 280 -0.48 9.47 2.37
CA ALA A 280 -0.65 8.05 2.69
C ALA A 280 0.68 7.36 2.99
N VAL A 281 0.58 6.26 3.74
CA VAL A 281 1.66 5.28 3.93
C VAL A 281 1.22 3.91 3.42
N ARG A 282 2.10 3.22 2.66
CA ARG A 282 1.85 1.89 2.11
C ARG A 282 2.62 0.85 2.92
N VAL A 283 1.90 -0.08 3.58
CA VAL A 283 2.46 -0.93 4.64
C VAL A 283 1.95 -2.37 4.60
N HIS A 284 2.73 -3.30 5.16
CA HIS A 284 2.31 -4.70 5.35
C HIS A 284 1.48 -4.89 6.64
N ASP A 285 1.78 -4.14 7.70
CA ASP A 285 1.10 -4.25 8.99
C ASP A 285 0.19 -3.05 9.25
N VAL A 286 -1.11 -3.26 9.04
CA VAL A 286 -2.11 -2.18 9.03
C VAL A 286 -2.46 -1.71 10.44
N GLY A 287 -2.76 -2.62 11.37
CA GLY A 287 -3.29 -2.25 12.69
C GLY A 287 -2.36 -1.31 13.45
N PRO A 288 -1.13 -1.72 13.76
CA PRO A 288 -0.15 -0.86 14.43
C PRO A 288 0.17 0.42 13.66
N THR A 289 0.17 0.36 12.30
CA THR A 289 0.40 1.58 11.49
C THR A 289 -0.75 2.57 11.63
N LEU A 290 -2.00 2.09 11.68
CA LEU A 290 -3.16 2.95 11.91
C LEU A 290 -3.06 3.69 13.24
N ASP A 291 -2.62 3.00 14.29
CA ASP A 291 -2.39 3.64 15.59
C ASP A 291 -1.26 4.67 15.52
N ALA A 292 -0.16 4.34 14.85
CA ALA A 292 0.99 5.25 14.68
C ALA A 292 0.60 6.55 13.93
N VAL A 293 -0.19 6.47 12.87
CA VAL A 293 -0.62 7.67 12.12
C VAL A 293 -1.65 8.50 12.89
N LYS A 294 -2.52 7.86 13.70
CA LYS A 294 -3.41 8.58 14.62
C LYS A 294 -2.63 9.35 15.68
N VAL A 295 -1.60 8.72 16.27
CA VAL A 295 -0.71 9.40 17.22
C VAL A 295 -0.03 10.59 16.57
N ALA A 296 0.50 10.44 15.35
CA ALA A 296 1.13 11.53 14.61
C ALA A 296 0.15 12.69 14.35
N SER A 297 -1.09 12.40 13.96
CA SER A 297 -2.14 13.40 13.74
C SER A 297 -2.49 14.14 15.03
N ALA A 298 -2.71 13.41 16.13
CA ALA A 298 -2.98 14.02 17.43
C ALA A 298 -1.80 14.88 17.93
N TRP A 299 -0.57 14.42 17.72
CA TRP A 299 0.65 15.17 18.06
C TRP A 299 0.73 16.49 17.29
N ALA A 300 0.35 16.49 16.02
CA ALA A 300 0.33 17.70 15.17
C ALA A 300 -0.89 18.61 15.44
N GLY A 301 -1.79 18.25 16.35
CA GLY A 301 -3.00 19.02 16.65
C GLY A 301 -4.07 18.94 15.54
N GLN A 302 -4.02 17.94 14.67
CA GLN A 302 -4.93 17.76 13.55
C GLN A 302 -6.05 16.76 13.84
N GLY A 303 -5.93 15.95 14.88
CA GLY A 303 -6.94 14.95 15.28
C GLY A 303 -7.84 15.51 16.38
N SER A 304 -9.16 15.22 16.29
CA SER A 304 -10.02 15.34 17.45
C SER A 304 -9.64 14.27 18.49
N PRO A 305 -9.58 14.61 19.79
CA PRO A 305 -9.30 13.65 20.86
C PRO A 305 -10.37 12.55 20.96
#